data_bb12cb02d83af79afe4bd66324517ae9
#
_entry.id   bb12cb02d83af79afe4bd66324517ae9
#
_cell.length_a   1.000
_cell.length_b   1.000
_cell.length_c   1.000
_cell.angle_alpha   90.00
_cell.angle_beta   90.00
_cell.angle_gamma   90.00
#
_symmetry.space_group_name_H-M   'P 1'
#
loop_
_entity.id
_entity.type
_entity.pdbx_description
1 polymer ?
#
loop_
_entity_poly.entity_id
_entity_poly.type
_entity_poly.pdbx_seq_one_letter_code
_entity_poly.pdbx_strand_id
1 'polypeptide(L)'
;MEQVSAEEFNANSRNQMVGDSKTIGAWTKFTFPGRKGKYSDFTWNWTHFDGIDWDQDRAVKSIFKFAGKDWDKEVDSELGNYDYLMGADLDFNNPEVTEELTRWGKWYTEQTGIDGYRLDAVKHINKYFYKDWLRAMKEDVEKDLFAVGEYWHWDVNVLQDYINANESELSLFDVPLHFNFHNCSKAHGNYDLRTILDGTLAKVNPMKAVTFVDNHDSQPGQSLESWVEDWFKPMAYAIILLRQEGYPCVFYGDYKGIPTAKIKSKKRELDKLMKLRKNQAYGAQHDYFDDPNCIGWTREGDEEHKNSGMAVVISDGTGGTKHMYIGKQFAGCHFADAMGNAKYNIKIDEEGFGDFYVNRDAVAVWVHKENK
;
A
#
# COMPACT_ATOMS: atom_id res chain seq x y z
N MET A 1 -1.50 24.07 -27.04
CA MET A 1 -2.94 23.88 -27.16
C MET A 1 -3.26 23.45 -28.58
N GLU A 2 -4.21 22.55 -28.75
CA GLU A 2 -4.69 22.04 -30.03
C GLU A 2 -6.21 22.10 -30.07
N GLN A 3 -6.77 22.22 -31.27
CA GLN A 3 -8.21 22.12 -31.52
C GLN A 3 -8.54 20.68 -31.87
N VAL A 4 -9.29 20.00 -31.01
CA VAL A 4 -9.58 18.57 -31.13
C VAL A 4 -11.08 18.32 -31.04
N SER A 5 -11.60 17.46 -31.91
CA SER A 5 -12.97 16.98 -31.77
C SER A 5 -13.08 16.00 -30.65
N ALA A 6 -14.05 16.20 -29.76
CA ALA A 6 -14.24 15.36 -28.58
C ALA A 6 -15.71 15.14 -28.24
N GLU A 7 -15.98 14.03 -27.58
CA GLU A 7 -17.29 13.63 -27.06
C GLU A 7 -17.26 13.80 -25.52
N GLU A 8 -18.36 14.25 -24.94
CA GLU A 8 -18.46 14.45 -23.49
C GLU A 8 -19.08 13.22 -22.82
N PHE A 9 -18.44 12.73 -21.75
CA PHE A 9 -18.84 11.52 -21.02
C PHE A 9 -19.29 11.83 -19.60
N ASN A 10 -20.17 10.96 -19.08
CA ASN A 10 -20.68 11.04 -17.72
C ASN A 10 -19.58 10.68 -16.70
N ALA A 11 -19.35 11.52 -15.71
CA ALA A 11 -18.37 11.29 -14.67
C ALA A 11 -18.62 10.03 -13.81
N ASN A 12 -19.89 9.64 -13.65
CA ASN A 12 -20.30 8.49 -12.84
C ASN A 12 -20.59 7.22 -13.68
N SER A 13 -20.55 7.32 -15.02
CA SER A 13 -20.73 6.20 -15.94
C SER A 13 -19.99 6.48 -17.24
N ARG A 14 -18.69 6.15 -17.24
CA ARG A 14 -17.74 6.59 -18.28
C ARG A 14 -17.90 5.93 -19.62
N ASN A 15 -18.80 4.95 -19.72
CA ASN A 15 -19.28 4.39 -20.98
C ASN A 15 -20.49 5.15 -21.56
N GLN A 16 -21.03 6.16 -20.84
CA GLN A 16 -22.19 6.93 -21.27
C GLN A 16 -21.78 8.30 -21.79
N MET A 17 -21.96 8.52 -23.09
CA MET A 17 -21.85 9.84 -23.73
C MET A 17 -23.04 10.72 -23.30
N VAL A 18 -22.78 11.99 -22.93
CA VAL A 18 -23.80 12.95 -22.45
C VAL A 18 -24.00 14.14 -23.37
N GLY A 19 -23.27 14.24 -24.46
CA GLY A 19 -23.42 15.34 -25.43
C GLY A 19 -22.86 14.97 -26.80
N ASP A 20 -23.24 15.78 -27.83
CA ASP A 20 -22.74 15.62 -29.19
C ASP A 20 -21.23 15.93 -29.25
N SER A 21 -20.57 15.35 -30.27
CA SER A 21 -19.19 15.68 -30.60
C SER A 21 -19.02 17.17 -30.92
N LYS A 22 -17.99 17.77 -30.33
CA LYS A 22 -17.69 19.20 -30.47
C LYS A 22 -16.17 19.43 -30.50
N THR A 23 -15.75 20.52 -31.16
CA THR A 23 -14.34 20.94 -31.10
C THR A 23 -14.06 21.63 -29.76
N ILE A 24 -12.99 21.24 -29.10
CA ILE A 24 -12.52 21.78 -27.83
C ILE A 24 -11.06 22.24 -27.92
N GLY A 25 -10.68 23.21 -27.09
CA GLY A 25 -9.29 23.62 -26.91
C GLY A 25 -8.58 22.74 -25.88
N ALA A 26 -7.76 21.80 -26.36
CA ALA A 26 -7.07 20.81 -25.51
C ALA A 26 -5.59 21.15 -25.26
N TRP A 27 -5.15 20.99 -24.01
CA TRP A 27 -3.73 21.12 -23.61
C TRP A 27 -2.99 19.79 -23.80
N THR A 28 -2.73 19.41 -25.04
CA THR A 28 -2.08 18.14 -25.40
C THR A 28 -0.77 18.31 -26.16
N LYS A 29 -0.45 19.54 -26.60
CA LYS A 29 0.77 19.84 -27.35
C LYS A 29 1.92 20.20 -26.41
N PHE A 30 2.83 19.23 -26.19
CA PHE A 30 4.03 19.44 -25.36
C PHE A 30 5.29 19.28 -26.23
N THR A 31 5.95 20.40 -26.55
CA THR A 31 7.11 20.45 -27.43
C THR A 31 8.45 20.62 -26.68
N PHE A 32 8.39 20.87 -25.40
CA PHE A 32 9.55 20.97 -24.49
C PHE A 32 10.73 21.80 -25.04
N PRO A 33 10.53 23.06 -25.43
CA PRO A 33 11.58 23.86 -26.05
C PRO A 33 12.82 24.06 -25.15
N GLY A 34 12.65 23.92 -23.83
CA GLY A 34 13.74 23.99 -22.86
C GLY A 34 14.74 22.85 -22.98
N ARG A 35 14.37 21.72 -23.56
CA ARG A 35 15.28 20.58 -23.80
C ARG A 35 16.34 20.87 -24.87
N LYS A 36 16.07 21.74 -25.84
CA LYS A 36 16.96 22.11 -26.96
C LYS A 36 17.51 20.88 -27.70
N GLY A 37 16.66 19.85 -27.93
CA GLY A 37 17.06 18.58 -28.56
C GLY A 37 17.95 17.68 -27.68
N LYS A 38 18.15 18.03 -26.39
CA LYS A 38 18.86 17.18 -25.45
C LYS A 38 17.89 16.17 -24.80
N TYR A 39 18.32 14.93 -24.60
CA TYR A 39 17.59 13.79 -23.99
C TYR A 39 16.59 13.09 -24.91
N SER A 40 15.69 13.81 -25.58
CA SER A 40 14.68 13.24 -26.49
C SER A 40 14.18 14.31 -27.46
N ASP A 41 13.92 13.90 -28.69
CA ASP A 41 13.25 14.72 -29.70
C ASP A 41 11.74 14.47 -29.74
N PHE A 42 11.22 13.54 -28.93
CA PHE A 42 9.80 13.21 -28.87
C PHE A 42 8.98 14.41 -28.38
N THR A 43 7.85 14.65 -29.05
CA THR A 43 6.88 15.68 -28.69
C THR A 43 5.49 15.08 -28.62
N TRP A 44 4.74 15.52 -27.61
CA TRP A 44 3.36 15.06 -27.43
C TRP A 44 2.39 15.92 -28.24
N ASN A 45 1.33 15.29 -28.72
CA ASN A 45 0.17 15.93 -29.34
C ASN A 45 -1.08 15.12 -29.03
N TRP A 46 -2.26 15.59 -29.42
CA TRP A 46 -3.53 14.98 -29.08
C TRP A 46 -3.66 13.49 -29.48
N THR A 47 -2.92 13.03 -30.50
CA THR A 47 -2.98 11.62 -30.94
C THR A 47 -2.41 10.62 -29.93
N HIS A 48 -1.67 11.12 -28.93
CA HIS A 48 -1.08 10.32 -27.85
C HIS A 48 -1.98 10.20 -26.62
N PHE A 49 -3.19 10.74 -26.68
CA PHE A 49 -4.12 10.77 -25.56
C PHE A 49 -5.50 10.25 -25.99
N ASP A 50 -6.20 9.61 -25.06
CA ASP A 50 -7.58 9.19 -25.26
C ASP A 50 -8.57 10.28 -24.90
N GLY A 51 -8.26 11.11 -23.93
CA GLY A 51 -9.13 12.18 -23.48
C GLY A 51 -8.48 13.21 -22.57
N ILE A 52 -9.30 14.15 -22.09
CA ILE A 52 -8.88 15.28 -21.26
C ILE A 52 -10.05 15.74 -20.38
N ASP A 53 -9.77 16.45 -19.27
CA ASP A 53 -10.81 16.96 -18.37
C ASP A 53 -11.09 18.46 -18.46
N TRP A 54 -10.48 19.16 -19.42
CA TRP A 54 -10.61 20.61 -19.52
C TRP A 54 -10.72 21.09 -20.96
N ASP A 55 -11.82 21.80 -21.26
CA ASP A 55 -11.96 22.57 -22.50
C ASP A 55 -11.55 24.02 -22.24
N GLN A 56 -10.42 24.42 -22.81
CA GLN A 56 -9.88 25.75 -22.62
C GLN A 56 -10.72 26.87 -23.30
N ASP A 57 -11.34 26.55 -24.40
CA ASP A 57 -12.08 27.56 -25.15
C ASP A 57 -13.37 28.02 -24.46
N ARG A 58 -13.99 27.09 -23.73
CA ARG A 58 -15.22 27.34 -22.97
C ARG A 58 -15.01 27.43 -21.45
N ALA A 59 -13.80 27.16 -20.98
CA ALA A 59 -13.45 27.06 -19.55
C ALA A 59 -14.38 26.07 -18.80
N VAL A 60 -14.60 24.88 -19.40
CA VAL A 60 -15.47 23.84 -18.85
C VAL A 60 -14.64 22.65 -18.39
N LYS A 61 -14.87 22.19 -17.16
CA LYS A 61 -14.37 20.92 -16.65
C LYS A 61 -15.41 19.83 -16.88
N SER A 62 -15.04 18.79 -17.63
CA SER A 62 -15.83 17.58 -17.88
C SER A 62 -14.91 16.48 -18.41
N ILE A 63 -15.42 15.28 -18.62
CA ILE A 63 -14.64 14.20 -19.25
C ILE A 63 -14.87 14.25 -20.74
N PHE A 64 -13.82 14.58 -21.50
CA PHE A 64 -13.84 14.69 -22.95
C PHE A 64 -12.97 13.58 -23.56
N LYS A 65 -13.60 12.60 -24.18
CA LYS A 65 -12.91 11.57 -24.98
C LYS A 65 -12.71 12.11 -26.41
N PHE A 66 -11.52 11.98 -26.96
CA PHE A 66 -11.23 12.47 -28.32
C PHE A 66 -11.95 11.63 -29.39
N ALA A 67 -12.45 12.28 -30.41
CA ALA A 67 -13.16 11.59 -31.48
C ALA A 67 -12.25 10.60 -32.20
N GLY A 68 -12.73 9.37 -32.37
CA GLY A 68 -11.97 8.28 -32.96
C GLY A 68 -11.01 7.56 -31.99
N LYS A 69 -11.00 7.95 -30.71
CA LYS A 69 -10.33 7.22 -29.64
C LYS A 69 -11.35 6.40 -28.85
N ASP A 70 -10.86 5.34 -28.22
CA ASP A 70 -11.62 4.51 -27.28
C ASP A 70 -10.88 4.48 -25.95
N TRP A 71 -11.63 4.46 -24.84
CA TRP A 71 -11.06 4.14 -23.54
C TRP A 71 -10.42 2.75 -23.55
N ASP A 72 -9.30 2.58 -22.88
CA ASP A 72 -8.70 1.25 -22.70
C ASP A 72 -9.70 0.33 -21.99
N LYS A 73 -9.78 -0.92 -22.42
CA LYS A 73 -10.73 -1.92 -21.90
C LYS A 73 -10.14 -2.80 -20.80
N GLU A 74 -8.83 -2.85 -20.72
CA GLU A 74 -8.09 -3.69 -19.80
C GLU A 74 -7.66 -2.91 -18.53
N VAL A 75 -8.62 -2.16 -18.00
CA VAL A 75 -8.53 -1.34 -16.78
C VAL A 75 -9.60 -1.77 -15.76
N ASP A 76 -9.65 -1.11 -14.60
CA ASP A 76 -10.70 -1.37 -13.61
C ASP A 76 -12.10 -1.05 -14.17
N SER A 77 -13.09 -1.86 -13.80
CA SER A 77 -14.49 -1.71 -14.25
C SER A 77 -15.32 -0.73 -13.40
N GLU A 78 -14.76 -0.12 -12.38
CA GLU A 78 -15.42 0.89 -11.57
C GLU A 78 -15.92 2.03 -12.46
N LEU A 79 -17.09 2.58 -12.17
CA LEU A 79 -17.78 3.58 -13.01
C LEU A 79 -18.06 3.12 -14.45
N GLY A 80 -18.03 1.82 -14.71
CA GLY A 80 -18.22 1.19 -16.02
C GLY A 80 -16.92 1.01 -16.81
N ASN A 81 -15.98 1.92 -16.68
CA ASN A 81 -14.61 1.88 -17.20
C ASN A 81 -13.80 2.98 -16.52
N TYR A 82 -12.74 2.61 -15.83
CA TYR A 82 -11.95 3.60 -15.07
C TYR A 82 -10.58 3.89 -15.71
N ASP A 83 -10.51 3.93 -17.04
CA ASP A 83 -9.30 4.35 -17.74
C ASP A 83 -8.94 5.81 -17.37
N TYR A 84 -9.82 6.74 -17.68
CA TYR A 84 -9.61 8.14 -17.33
C TYR A 84 -9.65 8.39 -15.82
N LEU A 85 -8.61 8.96 -15.24
CA LEU A 85 -8.55 9.45 -13.87
C LEU A 85 -8.62 10.97 -13.79
N MET A 86 -7.65 11.69 -14.37
CA MET A 86 -7.57 13.15 -14.35
C MET A 86 -6.60 13.66 -15.43
N GLY A 87 -6.73 14.96 -15.80
CA GLY A 87 -5.79 15.64 -16.70
C GLY A 87 -5.92 15.18 -18.14
N ALA A 88 -4.81 14.78 -18.75
CA ALA A 88 -4.75 14.22 -20.09
C ALA A 88 -4.39 12.73 -20.00
N ASP A 89 -5.29 11.89 -20.49
CA ASP A 89 -5.22 10.45 -20.44
C ASP A 89 -4.36 9.90 -21.57
N LEU A 90 -3.36 9.08 -21.24
CA LEU A 90 -2.42 8.54 -22.22
C LEU A 90 -3.03 7.34 -22.95
N ASP A 91 -2.98 7.35 -24.28
CA ASP A 91 -3.40 6.21 -25.10
C ASP A 91 -2.36 5.09 -25.08
N PHE A 92 -2.53 4.11 -24.19
CA PHE A 92 -1.65 2.94 -24.10
C PHE A 92 -1.80 1.97 -25.30
N ASN A 93 -2.81 2.15 -26.15
CA ASN A 93 -2.92 1.41 -27.42
C ASN A 93 -2.07 2.03 -28.54
N ASN A 94 -1.52 3.24 -28.33
CA ASN A 94 -0.61 3.89 -29.27
C ASN A 94 0.85 3.42 -29.01
N PRO A 95 1.50 2.73 -29.98
CA PRO A 95 2.87 2.27 -29.82
C PRO A 95 3.89 3.39 -29.55
N GLU A 96 3.68 4.60 -30.10
CA GLU A 96 4.57 5.75 -29.86
C GLU A 96 4.58 6.15 -28.38
N VAL A 97 3.44 6.02 -27.70
CA VAL A 97 3.32 6.28 -26.25
C VAL A 97 4.08 5.24 -25.43
N THR A 98 3.85 3.96 -25.68
CA THR A 98 4.49 2.87 -24.91
C THR A 98 5.99 2.82 -25.17
N GLU A 99 6.46 3.06 -26.39
CA GLU A 99 7.87 3.17 -26.73
C GLU A 99 8.54 4.36 -26.01
N GLU A 100 7.91 5.54 -26.04
CA GLU A 100 8.45 6.72 -25.35
C GLU A 100 8.49 6.55 -23.83
N LEU A 101 7.45 5.96 -23.23
CA LEU A 101 7.43 5.65 -21.78
C LEU A 101 8.52 4.64 -21.41
N THR A 102 8.78 3.66 -22.26
CA THR A 102 9.85 2.68 -22.03
C THR A 102 11.24 3.34 -22.15
N ARG A 103 11.45 4.14 -23.20
CA ARG A 103 12.68 4.92 -23.36
C ARG A 103 12.92 5.89 -22.18
N TRP A 104 11.88 6.60 -21.76
CA TRP A 104 11.94 7.50 -20.61
C TRP A 104 12.26 6.75 -19.30
N GLY A 105 11.63 5.59 -19.09
CA GLY A 105 11.87 4.78 -17.89
C GLY A 105 13.33 4.32 -17.78
N LYS A 106 13.90 3.82 -18.88
CA LYS A 106 15.32 3.46 -18.95
C LYS A 106 16.24 4.64 -18.63
N TRP A 107 16.04 5.77 -19.30
CA TRP A 107 16.79 6.99 -19.04
C TRP A 107 16.67 7.46 -17.59
N TYR A 108 15.45 7.44 -17.03
CA TYR A 108 15.21 7.87 -15.66
C TYR A 108 15.92 6.96 -14.64
N THR A 109 15.84 5.66 -14.85
CA THR A 109 16.51 4.64 -14.00
C THR A 109 18.02 4.83 -13.98
N GLU A 110 18.64 5.01 -15.15
CA GLU A 110 20.07 5.27 -15.28
C GLU A 110 20.49 6.59 -14.61
N GLN A 111 19.72 7.68 -14.84
CA GLN A 111 20.07 8.99 -14.31
C GLN A 111 19.96 9.09 -12.79
N THR A 112 19.02 8.38 -12.21
CA THR A 112 18.72 8.48 -10.78
C THR A 112 19.34 7.35 -9.95
N GLY A 113 19.69 6.23 -10.56
CA GLY A 113 20.27 5.06 -9.89
C GLY A 113 19.34 4.41 -8.86
N ILE A 114 18.03 4.55 -9.03
CA ILE A 114 17.02 4.00 -8.12
C ILE A 114 17.07 2.48 -8.02
N ASP A 115 16.54 1.93 -6.93
CA ASP A 115 16.48 0.49 -6.66
C ASP A 115 15.06 -0.08 -6.84
N GLY A 116 14.11 0.75 -7.29
CA GLY A 116 12.73 0.31 -7.52
C GLY A 116 11.76 1.45 -7.77
N TYR A 117 10.47 1.09 -7.93
CA TYR A 117 9.40 1.99 -8.31
C TYR A 117 8.19 1.89 -7.38
N ARG A 118 7.58 3.02 -7.09
CA ARG A 118 6.16 3.09 -6.71
C ARG A 118 5.38 3.54 -7.94
N LEU A 119 4.47 2.69 -8.38
CA LEU A 119 3.62 2.91 -9.54
C LEU A 119 2.27 3.41 -9.06
N ASP A 120 1.95 4.64 -9.43
CA ASP A 120 0.76 5.35 -8.99
C ASP A 120 -0.47 4.91 -9.78
N ALA A 121 -1.63 4.81 -9.12
CA ALA A 121 -2.94 4.69 -9.75
C ALA A 121 -3.05 3.61 -10.84
N VAL A 122 -2.41 2.45 -10.64
CA VAL A 122 -2.25 1.43 -11.68
C VAL A 122 -3.56 0.83 -12.19
N LYS A 123 -4.68 0.97 -11.46
CA LYS A 123 -6.00 0.50 -11.87
C LYS A 123 -6.57 1.25 -13.09
N HIS A 124 -6.02 2.44 -13.37
CA HIS A 124 -6.42 3.33 -14.47
C HIS A 124 -5.55 3.14 -15.73
N ILE A 125 -4.63 2.19 -15.72
CA ILE A 125 -3.68 1.92 -16.78
C ILE A 125 -3.88 0.47 -17.26
N ASN A 126 -3.69 0.23 -18.56
CA ASN A 126 -3.76 -1.10 -19.13
C ASN A 126 -3.01 -2.11 -18.27
N LYS A 127 -3.71 -3.11 -17.75
CA LYS A 127 -3.18 -4.07 -16.77
C LYS A 127 -1.99 -4.90 -17.27
N TYR A 128 -1.74 -4.96 -18.57
CA TYR A 128 -0.61 -5.69 -19.15
C TYR A 128 0.62 -4.80 -19.42
N PHE A 129 0.48 -3.47 -19.34
CA PHE A 129 1.55 -2.53 -19.66
C PHE A 129 2.78 -2.72 -18.75
N TYR A 130 2.58 -2.79 -17.45
CA TYR A 130 3.70 -2.80 -16.49
C TYR A 130 4.54 -4.08 -16.53
N LYS A 131 3.97 -5.21 -16.93
CA LYS A 131 4.74 -6.45 -17.11
C LYS A 131 5.92 -6.25 -18.05
N ASP A 132 5.64 -5.76 -19.26
CA ASP A 132 6.65 -5.60 -20.30
C ASP A 132 7.55 -4.39 -19.99
N TRP A 133 6.99 -3.32 -19.47
CA TRP A 133 7.74 -2.15 -19.06
C TRP A 133 8.75 -2.46 -17.94
N LEU A 134 8.37 -3.16 -16.88
CA LEU A 134 9.27 -3.56 -15.78
C LEU A 134 10.36 -4.49 -16.24
N ARG A 135 10.06 -5.42 -17.14
CA ARG A 135 11.08 -6.29 -17.77
C ARG A 135 12.11 -5.48 -18.54
N ALA A 136 11.65 -4.55 -19.38
CA ALA A 136 12.54 -3.65 -20.10
C ALA A 136 13.43 -2.81 -19.19
N MET A 137 12.92 -2.39 -18.01
CA MET A 137 13.74 -1.65 -17.04
C MET A 137 14.83 -2.54 -16.42
N LYS A 138 14.55 -3.82 -16.17
CA LYS A 138 15.50 -4.77 -15.57
C LYS A 138 16.61 -5.19 -16.53
N GLU A 139 16.32 -5.28 -17.84
CA GLU A 139 17.28 -5.71 -18.86
C GLU A 139 18.55 -4.83 -18.90
N ASP A 140 18.42 -3.54 -18.69
CA ASP A 140 19.52 -2.58 -18.86
C ASP A 140 20.33 -2.31 -17.57
N VAL A 141 19.86 -2.73 -16.40
CA VAL A 141 20.47 -2.30 -15.12
C VAL A 141 21.06 -3.40 -14.25
N GLU A 142 21.12 -4.64 -14.65
CA GLU A 142 21.67 -5.78 -13.86
C GLU A 142 21.24 -5.74 -12.35
N LYS A 143 20.07 -5.15 -12.06
CA LYS A 143 19.50 -5.01 -10.71
C LYS A 143 18.13 -5.65 -10.64
N ASP A 144 17.83 -6.29 -9.53
CA ASP A 144 16.46 -6.68 -9.18
C ASP A 144 15.69 -5.46 -8.66
N LEU A 145 15.04 -4.73 -9.56
CA LEU A 145 14.27 -3.52 -9.24
C LEU A 145 12.95 -3.90 -8.58
N PHE A 146 12.79 -3.53 -7.32
CA PHE A 146 11.53 -3.72 -6.61
C PHE A 146 10.44 -2.80 -7.18
N ALA A 147 9.25 -3.34 -7.43
CA ALA A 147 8.12 -2.54 -7.89
C ALA A 147 6.90 -2.76 -6.99
N VAL A 148 6.26 -1.67 -6.59
CA VAL A 148 4.97 -1.69 -5.88
C VAL A 148 3.97 -0.80 -6.58
N GLY A 149 2.80 -1.36 -6.95
CA GLY A 149 1.68 -0.64 -7.54
C GLY A 149 0.65 -0.22 -6.49
N GLU A 150 0.07 0.97 -6.70
CA GLU A 150 -1.07 1.43 -5.95
C GLU A 150 -2.34 1.11 -6.75
N TYR A 151 -3.02 0.01 -6.37
CA TYR A 151 -4.32 -0.39 -6.87
C TYR A 151 -5.36 -0.20 -5.76
N TRP A 152 -6.04 0.93 -5.73
CA TRP A 152 -6.98 1.25 -4.66
C TRP A 152 -8.31 0.51 -4.85
N HIS A 153 -8.39 -0.70 -4.29
CA HIS A 153 -9.59 -1.54 -4.31
C HIS A 153 -9.65 -2.41 -3.06
N TRP A 154 -10.85 -2.62 -2.52
CA TRP A 154 -11.09 -3.38 -1.28
C TRP A 154 -11.11 -4.91 -1.47
N ASP A 155 -11.37 -5.41 -2.67
CA ASP A 155 -11.46 -6.84 -2.96
C ASP A 155 -10.08 -7.39 -3.32
N VAL A 156 -9.60 -8.32 -2.50
CA VAL A 156 -8.29 -8.98 -2.68
C VAL A 156 -8.21 -9.78 -3.98
N ASN A 157 -9.34 -10.31 -4.50
CA ASN A 157 -9.34 -11.06 -5.76
C ASN A 157 -8.97 -10.16 -6.94
N VAL A 158 -9.46 -8.92 -6.96
CA VAL A 158 -9.11 -7.91 -7.98
C VAL A 158 -7.61 -7.62 -7.95
N LEU A 159 -7.04 -7.46 -6.76
CA LEU A 159 -5.60 -7.23 -6.60
C LEU A 159 -4.79 -8.46 -7.06
N GLN A 160 -5.24 -9.66 -6.71
CA GLN A 160 -4.57 -10.90 -7.09
C GLN A 160 -4.63 -11.13 -8.61
N ASP A 161 -5.75 -10.82 -9.25
CA ASP A 161 -5.91 -10.90 -10.71
C ASP A 161 -4.97 -9.93 -11.41
N TYR A 162 -4.79 -8.71 -10.87
CA TYR A 162 -3.83 -7.74 -11.40
C TYR A 162 -2.37 -8.22 -11.27
N ILE A 163 -1.99 -8.79 -10.11
CA ILE A 163 -0.66 -9.39 -9.90
C ILE A 163 -0.42 -10.51 -10.90
N ASN A 164 -1.43 -11.37 -11.13
CA ASN A 164 -1.35 -12.49 -12.08
C ASN A 164 -1.22 -11.99 -13.53
N ALA A 165 -1.98 -10.97 -13.93
CA ALA A 165 -1.89 -10.35 -15.27
C ALA A 165 -0.50 -9.78 -15.56
N ASN A 166 0.20 -9.30 -14.52
CA ASN A 166 1.57 -8.82 -14.59
C ASN A 166 2.61 -9.93 -14.30
N GLU A 167 2.23 -11.20 -14.35
CA GLU A 167 3.10 -12.37 -14.13
C GLU A 167 3.97 -12.25 -12.86
N SER A 168 3.42 -11.60 -11.83
CA SER A 168 4.09 -11.34 -10.55
C SER A 168 5.35 -10.44 -10.63
N GLU A 169 5.51 -9.63 -11.68
CA GLU A 169 6.62 -8.68 -11.79
C GLU A 169 6.59 -7.55 -10.75
N LEU A 170 5.42 -7.29 -10.16
CA LEU A 170 5.23 -6.27 -9.14
C LEU A 170 4.52 -6.79 -7.89
N SER A 171 4.64 -6.04 -6.82
CA SER A 171 3.83 -6.15 -5.60
C SER A 171 2.74 -5.08 -5.59
N LEU A 172 1.71 -5.23 -4.75
CA LEU A 172 0.70 -4.20 -4.55
C LEU A 172 0.63 -3.77 -3.08
N PHE A 173 0.23 -2.53 -2.86
CA PHE A 173 -0.21 -2.10 -1.53
C PHE A 173 -1.45 -2.90 -1.11
N ASP A 174 -1.43 -3.42 0.13
CA ASP A 174 -2.53 -4.23 0.69
C ASP A 174 -3.67 -3.32 1.17
N VAL A 175 -4.40 -2.77 0.21
CA VAL A 175 -5.55 -1.88 0.46
C VAL A 175 -6.66 -2.59 1.25
N PRO A 176 -6.98 -3.89 1.00
CA PRO A 176 -7.90 -4.63 1.86
C PRO A 176 -7.49 -4.64 3.34
N LEU A 177 -6.22 -4.82 3.66
CA LEU A 177 -5.72 -4.79 5.04
C LEU A 177 -5.87 -3.39 5.67
N HIS A 178 -5.58 -2.35 4.91
CA HIS A 178 -5.84 -0.97 5.34
C HIS A 178 -7.33 -0.76 5.70
N PHE A 179 -8.27 -1.23 4.87
CA PHE A 179 -9.70 -1.14 5.18
C PHE A 179 -10.10 -1.97 6.41
N ASN A 180 -9.50 -3.15 6.63
CA ASN A 180 -9.72 -3.91 7.85
C ASN A 180 -9.28 -3.11 9.08
N PHE A 181 -8.12 -2.44 9.04
CA PHE A 181 -7.66 -1.56 10.12
C PHE A 181 -8.59 -0.36 10.32
N HIS A 182 -9.01 0.29 9.24
CA HIS A 182 -9.96 1.40 9.31
C HIS A 182 -11.26 0.97 9.98
N ASN A 183 -11.89 -0.11 9.51
CA ASN A 183 -13.15 -0.64 10.03
C ASN A 183 -13.01 -1.06 11.50
N CYS A 184 -11.92 -1.75 11.87
CA CYS A 184 -11.64 -2.12 13.24
C CYS A 184 -11.54 -0.88 14.14
N SER A 185 -10.81 0.14 13.71
CA SER A 185 -10.65 1.38 14.46
C SER A 185 -11.97 2.11 14.71
N LYS A 186 -12.90 2.07 13.75
CA LYS A 186 -14.25 2.67 13.86
C LYS A 186 -15.20 1.85 14.70
N ALA A 187 -14.98 0.57 14.84
CA ALA A 187 -15.87 -0.35 15.57
C ALA A 187 -15.73 -0.27 17.10
N HIS A 188 -14.64 0.32 17.63
CA HIS A 188 -14.41 0.51 19.06
C HIS A 188 -14.70 -0.74 19.91
N GLY A 189 -14.02 -1.87 19.60
CA GLY A 189 -14.17 -3.14 20.28
C GLY A 189 -15.35 -4.03 19.82
N ASN A 190 -16.05 -3.64 18.79
CA ASN A 190 -17.09 -4.46 18.15
C ASN A 190 -16.60 -5.15 16.84
N TYR A 191 -15.31 -5.08 16.54
CA TYR A 191 -14.70 -5.80 15.43
C TYR A 191 -14.17 -7.16 15.91
N ASP A 192 -14.32 -8.18 15.06
CA ASP A 192 -13.75 -9.49 15.34
C ASP A 192 -12.28 -9.52 14.91
N LEU A 193 -11.34 -9.28 15.83
CA LEU A 193 -9.90 -9.26 15.54
C LEU A 193 -9.38 -10.57 14.94
N ARG A 194 -10.08 -11.70 15.12
CA ARG A 194 -9.69 -13.00 14.52
C ARG A 194 -9.68 -12.92 13.00
N THR A 195 -10.47 -11.99 12.42
CA THR A 195 -10.65 -11.81 10.98
C THR A 195 -9.80 -10.67 10.40
N ILE A 196 -8.92 -10.04 11.19
CA ILE A 196 -8.19 -8.83 10.79
C ILE A 196 -7.36 -9.01 9.50
N LEU A 197 -6.92 -10.23 9.21
CA LEU A 197 -6.19 -10.57 7.99
C LEU A 197 -7.08 -11.18 6.90
N ASP A 198 -8.37 -11.43 7.14
CA ASP A 198 -9.25 -12.06 6.16
C ASP A 198 -9.47 -11.16 4.96
N GLY A 199 -9.43 -11.74 3.76
CA GLY A 199 -9.59 -11.01 2.51
C GLY A 199 -8.46 -10.04 2.18
N THR A 200 -7.24 -10.26 2.68
CA THR A 200 -6.07 -9.39 2.48
C THR A 200 -4.98 -10.05 1.66
N LEU A 201 -4.14 -9.27 0.99
CA LEU A 201 -2.95 -9.79 0.30
C LEU A 201 -1.96 -10.42 1.28
N ALA A 202 -1.79 -9.85 2.46
CA ALA A 202 -0.93 -10.41 3.51
C ALA A 202 -1.30 -11.86 3.82
N LYS A 203 -2.60 -12.23 3.75
CA LYS A 203 -3.07 -13.60 3.97
C LYS A 203 -2.93 -14.50 2.76
N VAL A 204 -3.30 -14.03 1.55
CA VAL A 204 -3.40 -14.89 0.36
C VAL A 204 -2.13 -14.92 -0.48
N ASN A 205 -1.35 -13.84 -0.48
CA ASN A 205 -0.11 -13.71 -1.24
C ASN A 205 0.91 -12.81 -0.52
N PRO A 206 1.44 -13.24 0.65
CA PRO A 206 2.29 -12.40 1.51
C PRO A 206 3.55 -11.89 0.82
N MET A 207 4.09 -12.61 -0.16
CA MET A 207 5.28 -12.21 -0.91
C MET A 207 5.05 -11.02 -1.85
N LYS A 208 3.79 -10.74 -2.18
CA LYS A 208 3.38 -9.64 -3.07
C LYS A 208 2.61 -8.54 -2.34
N ALA A 209 2.47 -8.65 -1.03
CA ALA A 209 1.79 -7.68 -0.20
C ALA A 209 2.76 -6.61 0.32
N VAL A 210 2.52 -5.34 0.01
CA VAL A 210 3.11 -4.21 0.71
C VAL A 210 2.09 -3.69 1.73
N THR A 211 2.29 -4.05 2.99
CA THR A 211 1.35 -3.71 4.07
C THR A 211 1.55 -2.28 4.56
N PHE A 212 0.47 -1.57 4.83
CA PHE A 212 0.50 -0.20 5.34
C PHE A 212 -0.70 0.08 6.25
N VAL A 213 -0.60 1.12 7.08
CA VAL A 213 -1.70 1.54 7.96
C VAL A 213 -2.47 2.69 7.32
N ASP A 214 -1.79 3.75 6.95
CA ASP A 214 -2.33 4.91 6.23
C ASP A 214 -1.34 5.43 5.20
N ASN A 215 -1.82 6.29 4.30
CA ASN A 215 -1.00 7.01 3.34
C ASN A 215 -1.46 8.48 3.19
N HIS A 216 -0.90 9.21 2.24
CA HIS A 216 -1.22 10.62 1.97
C HIS A 216 -2.62 10.84 1.39
N ASP A 217 -3.24 9.82 0.80
CA ASP A 217 -4.59 9.89 0.24
C ASP A 217 -5.67 9.37 1.20
N SER A 218 -5.34 8.46 2.13
CA SER A 218 -6.28 7.99 3.16
C SER A 218 -6.41 8.96 4.35
N GLN A 219 -5.50 9.95 4.48
CA GLN A 219 -5.53 10.92 5.57
C GLN A 219 -6.73 11.86 5.49
N PRO A 220 -7.15 12.47 6.63
CA PRO A 220 -8.29 13.38 6.67
C PRO A 220 -8.22 14.52 5.66
N GLY A 221 -9.33 14.74 4.94
CA GLY A 221 -9.48 15.77 3.92
C GLY A 221 -8.95 15.43 2.54
N GLN A 222 -8.48 14.22 2.31
CA GLN A 222 -8.05 13.73 1.00
C GLN A 222 -9.15 12.90 0.30
N SER A 223 -8.96 12.61 -0.99
CA SER A 223 -9.97 11.99 -1.85
C SER A 223 -10.36 10.57 -1.46
N LEU A 224 -9.43 9.83 -0.85
CA LEU A 224 -9.61 8.45 -0.40
C LEU A 224 -9.71 8.34 1.13
N GLU A 225 -10.18 9.41 1.78
CA GLU A 225 -10.22 9.49 3.24
C GLU A 225 -10.82 8.24 3.89
N SER A 226 -9.95 7.47 4.56
CA SER A 226 -10.25 6.23 5.27
C SER A 226 -9.31 6.05 6.46
N TRP A 227 -9.10 7.15 7.20
CA TRP A 227 -8.14 7.23 8.29
C TRP A 227 -8.36 6.19 9.37
N VAL A 228 -7.31 5.47 9.74
CA VAL A 228 -7.27 4.59 10.91
C VAL A 228 -7.17 5.46 12.16
N GLU A 229 -8.07 5.28 13.12
CA GLU A 229 -8.09 6.12 14.32
C GLU A 229 -6.84 5.96 15.18
N ASP A 230 -6.44 7.06 15.80
CA ASP A 230 -5.19 7.20 16.55
C ASP A 230 -4.98 6.14 17.64
N TRP A 231 -6.06 5.68 18.26
CA TRP A 231 -6.00 4.68 19.34
C TRP A 231 -5.59 3.30 18.83
N PHE A 232 -6.02 2.93 17.61
CA PHE A 232 -5.73 1.62 17.02
C PHE A 232 -4.39 1.58 16.27
N LYS A 233 -3.82 2.72 15.88
CA LYS A 233 -2.57 2.77 15.09
C LYS A 233 -1.40 1.97 15.69
N PRO A 234 -1.10 2.01 17.01
CA PRO A 234 -0.02 1.19 17.56
C PRO A 234 -0.23 -0.32 17.34
N MET A 235 -1.49 -0.78 17.38
CA MET A 235 -1.87 -2.17 17.12
C MET A 235 -1.74 -2.53 15.64
N ALA A 236 -2.26 -1.69 14.74
CA ALA A 236 -2.13 -1.87 13.30
C ALA A 236 -0.65 -1.90 12.85
N TYR A 237 0.17 -0.97 13.36
CA TYR A 237 1.61 -0.99 13.09
C TYR A 237 2.33 -2.20 13.69
N ALA A 238 1.90 -2.72 14.84
CA ALA A 238 2.46 -3.96 15.39
C ALA A 238 2.14 -5.14 14.46
N ILE A 239 0.93 -5.22 13.90
CA ILE A 239 0.56 -6.27 12.93
C ILE A 239 1.49 -6.21 11.71
N ILE A 240 1.62 -5.07 11.04
CA ILE A 240 2.41 -4.99 9.80
C ILE A 240 3.93 -5.08 10.05
N LEU A 241 4.44 -4.62 11.20
CA LEU A 241 5.87 -4.58 11.48
C LEU A 241 6.40 -5.87 12.11
N LEU A 242 5.59 -6.59 12.91
CA LEU A 242 6.08 -7.67 13.74
C LEU A 242 5.67 -9.07 13.29
N ARG A 243 4.71 -9.18 12.36
CA ARG A 243 4.39 -10.45 11.70
C ARG A 243 5.35 -10.73 10.55
N GLN A 244 5.32 -11.95 10.03
CA GLN A 244 6.20 -12.37 8.94
C GLN A 244 5.66 -11.99 7.55
N GLU A 245 4.35 -11.77 7.42
CA GLU A 245 3.68 -11.54 6.15
C GLU A 245 3.88 -10.11 5.64
N GLY A 246 4.25 -10.00 4.38
CA GLY A 246 4.31 -8.74 3.63
C GLY A 246 5.52 -7.84 3.93
N TYR A 247 5.64 -6.80 3.13
CA TYR A 247 6.61 -5.72 3.26
C TYR A 247 5.94 -4.52 3.94
N PRO A 248 6.31 -4.16 5.18
CA PRO A 248 5.67 -3.04 5.86
C PRO A 248 6.13 -1.69 5.34
N CYS A 249 5.17 -0.82 5.07
CA CYS A 249 5.37 0.58 4.73
C CYS A 249 4.86 1.48 5.87
N VAL A 250 5.76 2.30 6.43
CA VAL A 250 5.43 3.26 7.50
C VAL A 250 5.11 4.62 6.87
N PHE A 251 3.92 5.13 7.13
CA PHE A 251 3.51 6.44 6.64
C PHE A 251 4.27 7.56 7.37
N TYR A 252 4.92 8.42 6.58
CA TYR A 252 5.71 9.54 7.12
C TYR A 252 4.85 10.51 7.93
N GLY A 253 3.58 10.70 7.53
CA GLY A 253 2.61 11.52 8.26
C GLY A 253 2.30 10.99 9.67
N ASP A 254 2.23 9.67 9.85
CA ASP A 254 2.12 9.07 11.18
C ASP A 254 3.41 9.22 11.99
N TYR A 255 4.55 9.04 11.33
CA TYR A 255 5.84 9.16 12.01
C TYR A 255 6.14 10.58 12.50
N LYS A 256 5.90 11.60 11.68
CA LYS A 256 6.20 13.00 12.01
C LYS A 256 5.02 13.78 12.57
N GLY A 257 3.80 13.33 12.32
CA GLY A 257 2.59 14.11 12.47
C GLY A 257 2.35 15.05 11.27
N ILE A 258 1.10 15.50 11.14
CA ILE A 258 0.66 16.46 10.12
C ILE A 258 -0.10 17.58 10.84
N PRO A 259 0.59 18.68 11.23
CA PRO A 259 -0.02 19.75 12.03
C PRO A 259 -1.23 20.40 11.36
N THR A 260 -1.21 20.57 10.04
CA THR A 260 -2.30 21.15 9.25
C THR A 260 -3.57 20.30 9.29
N ALA A 261 -3.44 18.97 9.37
CA ALA A 261 -4.54 18.03 9.54
C ALA A 261 -4.78 17.63 11.01
N LYS A 262 -4.08 18.26 11.96
CA LYS A 262 -4.14 17.95 13.40
C LYS A 262 -3.76 16.51 13.77
N ILE A 263 -2.99 15.84 12.91
CA ILE A 263 -2.50 14.48 13.15
C ILE A 263 -1.25 14.54 14.03
N LYS A 264 -1.30 13.81 15.15
CA LYS A 264 -0.19 13.74 16.10
C LYS A 264 0.85 12.71 15.67
N SER A 265 2.13 13.02 15.91
CA SER A 265 3.23 12.08 15.67
C SER A 265 3.10 10.81 16.52
N LYS A 266 3.31 9.66 15.90
CA LYS A 266 3.46 8.33 16.53
C LYS A 266 4.93 7.89 16.59
N LYS A 267 5.85 8.83 16.42
CA LYS A 267 7.29 8.54 16.32
C LYS A 267 7.80 7.63 17.45
N ARG A 268 7.38 7.88 18.69
CA ARG A 268 7.85 7.13 19.87
C ARG A 268 7.47 5.65 19.81
N GLU A 269 6.23 5.37 19.44
CA GLU A 269 5.69 4.02 19.28
C GLU A 269 6.32 3.34 18.07
N LEU A 270 6.42 4.03 16.93
CA LEU A 270 7.00 3.52 15.70
C LEU A 270 8.50 3.24 15.83
N ASP A 271 9.29 4.09 16.48
CA ASP A 271 10.72 3.82 16.76
C ASP A 271 10.90 2.51 17.53
N LYS A 272 10.04 2.24 18.52
CA LYS A 272 10.06 0.97 19.29
C LYS A 272 9.72 -0.21 18.40
N LEU A 273 8.62 -0.14 17.65
CA LEU A 273 8.16 -1.22 16.78
C LEU A 273 9.17 -1.54 15.67
N MET A 274 9.74 -0.53 15.02
CA MET A 274 10.79 -0.73 14.01
C MET A 274 12.06 -1.34 14.60
N LYS A 275 12.44 -0.95 15.82
CA LYS A 275 13.56 -1.58 16.54
C LYS A 275 13.26 -3.04 16.89
N LEU A 276 12.03 -3.33 17.33
CA LEU A 276 11.58 -4.70 17.61
C LEU A 276 11.57 -5.55 16.36
N ARG A 277 11.07 -5.04 15.22
CA ARG A 277 11.15 -5.71 13.92
C ARG A 277 12.59 -6.12 13.60
N LYS A 278 13.51 -5.16 13.68
CA LYS A 278 14.93 -5.37 13.34
C LYS A 278 15.63 -6.38 14.23
N ASN A 279 15.25 -6.46 15.50
CA ASN A 279 16.02 -7.23 16.49
C ASN A 279 15.32 -8.48 17.01
N GLN A 280 13.98 -8.57 16.89
CA GLN A 280 13.20 -9.60 17.58
C GLN A 280 12.30 -10.43 16.65
N ALA A 281 11.88 -9.91 15.47
CA ALA A 281 10.86 -10.51 14.64
C ALA A 281 11.39 -11.62 13.72
N TYR A 282 12.01 -12.65 14.31
CA TYR A 282 12.65 -13.75 13.60
C TYR A 282 12.12 -15.12 14.05
N GLY A 283 12.44 -16.16 13.29
CA GLY A 283 12.06 -17.54 13.58
C GLY A 283 10.60 -17.88 13.24
N ALA A 284 10.15 -19.05 13.64
CA ALA A 284 8.81 -19.54 13.37
C ALA A 284 7.73 -18.66 14.03
N GLN A 285 6.60 -18.48 13.34
CA GLN A 285 5.45 -17.74 13.82
C GLN A 285 4.34 -18.69 14.23
N HIS A 286 3.73 -18.43 15.40
CA HIS A 286 2.55 -19.16 15.88
C HIS A 286 1.44 -18.16 16.20
N ASP A 287 0.26 -18.39 15.65
CA ASP A 287 -0.90 -17.50 15.78
C ASP A 287 -1.88 -18.02 16.82
N TYR A 288 -2.42 -17.11 17.64
CA TYR A 288 -3.40 -17.34 18.69
C TYR A 288 -4.59 -16.38 18.49
N PHE A 289 -5.32 -16.61 17.41
CA PHE A 289 -6.48 -15.81 16.99
C PHE A 289 -7.77 -16.53 17.41
N ASP A 290 -7.97 -16.71 18.70
CA ASP A 290 -9.02 -17.51 19.33
C ASP A 290 -10.05 -16.71 20.13
N ASP A 291 -9.83 -15.39 20.30
CA ASP A 291 -10.75 -14.47 21.00
C ASP A 291 -11.03 -13.24 20.10
N PRO A 292 -12.29 -12.84 19.94
CA PRO A 292 -12.65 -11.75 19.03
C PRO A 292 -12.08 -10.37 19.42
N ASN A 293 -11.77 -10.16 20.70
CA ASN A 293 -11.24 -8.87 21.18
C ASN A 293 -9.82 -8.98 21.75
N CYS A 294 -9.22 -10.16 21.66
CA CYS A 294 -7.85 -10.38 22.10
C CYS A 294 -7.16 -11.43 21.24
N ILE A 295 -6.20 -11.01 20.43
CA ILE A 295 -5.38 -11.89 19.60
C ILE A 295 -3.91 -11.80 19.96
N GLY A 296 -3.14 -12.82 19.63
CA GLY A 296 -1.70 -12.80 19.81
C GLY A 296 -0.96 -13.65 18.80
N TRP A 297 0.34 -13.46 18.73
CA TRP A 297 1.26 -14.33 17.99
C TRP A 297 2.63 -14.32 18.62
N THR A 298 3.42 -15.34 18.31
CA THR A 298 4.82 -15.42 18.74
C THR A 298 5.74 -15.52 17.53
N ARG A 299 6.99 -15.11 17.70
CA ARG A 299 8.13 -15.40 16.83
C ARG A 299 9.18 -16.05 17.71
N GLU A 300 9.61 -17.27 17.39
CA GLU A 300 10.49 -18.05 18.26
C GLU A 300 11.93 -17.51 18.36
N GLY A 301 12.32 -16.63 17.44
CA GLY A 301 13.73 -16.29 17.24
C GLY A 301 14.45 -17.33 16.41
N ASP A 302 15.70 -17.07 16.07
CA ASP A 302 16.56 -17.99 15.36
C ASP A 302 18.04 -17.89 15.79
N GLU A 303 18.88 -18.82 15.33
CA GLU A 303 20.29 -18.87 15.69
C GLU A 303 21.13 -17.77 15.03
N GLU A 304 20.70 -17.24 13.89
CA GLU A 304 21.40 -16.17 13.16
C GLU A 304 21.21 -14.82 13.88
N HIS A 305 20.06 -14.64 14.54
CA HIS A 305 19.71 -13.42 15.25
C HIS A 305 19.63 -13.70 16.76
N LYS A 306 20.78 -13.81 17.39
CA LYS A 306 20.89 -14.12 18.82
C LYS A 306 20.03 -13.20 19.69
N ASN A 307 19.34 -13.80 20.67
CA ASN A 307 18.41 -13.13 21.57
C ASN A 307 17.15 -12.56 20.86
N SER A 308 16.90 -12.92 19.62
CA SER A 308 15.63 -12.65 18.98
C SER A 308 14.52 -13.55 19.51
N GLY A 309 13.29 -13.19 19.21
CA GLY A 309 12.09 -13.88 19.67
C GLY A 309 11.20 -12.95 20.49
N MET A 310 9.89 -13.02 20.26
CA MET A 310 8.91 -12.16 20.93
C MET A 310 7.53 -12.77 20.94
N ALA A 311 6.72 -12.37 21.92
CA ALA A 311 5.28 -12.61 21.94
C ALA A 311 4.54 -11.28 21.85
N VAL A 312 3.55 -11.19 20.97
CA VAL A 312 2.71 -9.99 20.78
C VAL A 312 1.29 -10.32 21.17
N VAL A 313 0.66 -9.46 21.95
CA VAL A 313 -0.77 -9.55 22.27
C VAL A 313 -1.41 -8.19 22.00
N ILE A 314 -2.55 -8.22 21.33
CA ILE A 314 -3.35 -7.04 20.99
C ILE A 314 -4.75 -7.23 21.55
N SER A 315 -5.33 -6.16 22.10
CA SER A 315 -6.75 -6.11 22.44
C SER A 315 -7.35 -4.77 22.04
N ASP A 316 -8.49 -4.82 21.35
CA ASP A 316 -9.36 -3.68 21.02
C ASP A 316 -10.52 -3.52 22.03
N GLY A 317 -10.45 -4.22 23.14
CA GLY A 317 -11.48 -4.27 24.20
C GLY A 317 -10.89 -4.17 25.59
N THR A 318 -11.37 -5.01 26.49
CA THR A 318 -11.03 -4.95 27.93
C THR A 318 -9.61 -5.41 28.30
N GLY A 319 -8.83 -5.87 27.33
CA GLY A 319 -7.57 -6.56 27.56
C GLY A 319 -7.77 -8.08 27.68
N GLY A 320 -6.69 -8.82 27.86
CA GLY A 320 -6.73 -10.28 27.99
C GLY A 320 -5.37 -10.89 28.24
N THR A 321 -5.36 -12.21 28.43
CA THR A 321 -4.14 -13.02 28.57
C THR A 321 -4.18 -14.18 27.59
N LYS A 322 -3.05 -14.46 26.94
CA LYS A 322 -2.86 -15.57 26.01
C LYS A 322 -1.77 -16.51 26.54
N HIS A 323 -2.10 -17.80 26.66
CA HIS A 323 -1.11 -18.83 26.92
C HIS A 323 -0.44 -19.21 25.60
N MET A 324 0.79 -18.76 25.35
CA MET A 324 1.44 -18.89 24.06
C MET A 324 2.84 -19.52 24.18
N TYR A 325 3.17 -20.36 23.21
CA TYR A 325 4.49 -20.95 23.05
C TYR A 325 5.45 -19.96 22.42
N ILE A 326 6.62 -19.77 23.05
CA ILE A 326 7.69 -18.88 22.54
C ILE A 326 8.96 -19.66 22.19
N GLY A 327 9.08 -20.89 22.66
CA GLY A 327 10.25 -21.74 22.43
C GLY A 327 10.88 -22.26 23.73
N LYS A 328 11.27 -23.54 23.76
CA LYS A 328 11.94 -24.18 24.92
C LYS A 328 13.29 -23.56 25.24
N GLN A 329 13.95 -22.89 24.30
CA GLN A 329 15.19 -22.16 24.53
C GLN A 329 15.05 -21.03 25.57
N PHE A 330 13.81 -20.55 25.77
CA PHE A 330 13.50 -19.52 26.76
C PHE A 330 13.00 -20.07 28.12
N ALA A 331 13.02 -21.39 28.33
CA ALA A 331 12.57 -21.99 29.60
C ALA A 331 13.26 -21.36 30.79
N GLY A 332 12.48 -20.94 31.79
CA GLY A 332 12.95 -20.24 32.97
C GLY A 332 13.32 -18.76 32.83
N CYS A 333 13.37 -18.25 31.57
CA CYS A 333 13.65 -16.85 31.27
C CYS A 333 12.47 -15.93 31.65
N HIS A 334 12.78 -14.65 31.83
CA HIS A 334 11.77 -13.62 32.07
C HIS A 334 11.61 -12.75 30.83
N PHE A 335 10.35 -12.46 30.50
CA PHE A 335 9.95 -11.55 29.41
C PHE A 335 9.35 -10.27 29.98
N ALA A 336 9.69 -9.14 29.37
CA ALA A 336 9.15 -7.82 29.72
C ALA A 336 8.49 -7.18 28.52
N ASP A 337 7.45 -6.37 28.74
CA ASP A 337 6.80 -5.62 27.67
C ASP A 337 7.65 -4.44 27.22
N ALA A 338 8.14 -4.50 25.99
CA ALA A 338 8.96 -3.44 25.36
C ALA A 338 8.15 -2.17 25.02
N MET A 339 6.83 -2.30 24.87
CA MET A 339 5.97 -1.12 24.66
C MET A 339 5.77 -0.34 25.95
N GLY A 340 5.83 -1.00 27.09
CA GLY A 340 5.70 -0.40 28.41
C GLY A 340 4.25 -0.25 28.87
N ASN A 341 3.33 -1.01 28.29
CA ASN A 341 1.91 -1.03 28.64
C ASN A 341 1.60 -2.03 29.75
N ALA A 342 2.46 -3.03 29.96
CA ALA A 342 2.35 -4.04 31.00
C ALA A 342 3.40 -3.84 32.10
N LYS A 343 3.01 -4.08 33.37
CA LYS A 343 3.85 -3.75 34.57
C LYS A 343 4.72 -4.88 35.03
N TYR A 344 4.31 -6.13 34.86
CA TYR A 344 4.94 -7.30 35.45
C TYR A 344 5.65 -8.14 34.41
N ASN A 345 6.80 -8.71 34.74
CA ASN A 345 7.49 -9.65 33.87
C ASN A 345 6.75 -11.00 33.87
N ILE A 346 6.88 -11.72 32.78
CA ILE A 346 6.35 -13.09 32.62
C ILE A 346 7.52 -14.04 32.67
N LYS A 347 7.40 -15.12 33.43
CA LYS A 347 8.35 -16.23 33.44
C LYS A 347 7.87 -17.31 32.47
N ILE A 348 8.75 -17.76 31.59
CA ILE A 348 8.49 -18.88 30.68
C ILE A 348 8.63 -20.19 31.41
N ASP A 349 7.71 -21.12 31.23
CA ASP A 349 7.73 -22.44 31.86
C ASP A 349 8.74 -23.39 31.18
N GLU A 350 8.85 -24.62 31.71
CA GLU A 350 9.80 -25.63 31.22
C GLU A 350 9.46 -26.14 29.81
N GLU A 351 8.20 -25.99 29.37
CA GLU A 351 7.74 -26.39 28.06
C GLU A 351 7.84 -25.26 27.01
N GLY A 352 8.26 -24.06 27.41
CA GLY A 352 8.45 -22.90 26.54
C GLY A 352 7.20 -22.03 26.37
N PHE A 353 6.23 -22.13 27.28
CA PHE A 353 5.03 -21.32 27.29
C PHE A 353 5.10 -20.17 28.29
N GLY A 354 4.32 -19.12 28.03
CA GLY A 354 4.09 -18.02 28.94
C GLY A 354 2.67 -17.49 28.88
N ASP A 355 2.20 -16.91 29.99
CA ASP A 355 0.88 -16.25 30.08
C ASP A 355 1.04 -14.76 29.77
N PHE A 356 1.00 -14.42 28.48
CA PHE A 356 1.22 -13.06 27.98
C PHE A 356 -0.07 -12.24 28.03
N TYR A 357 -0.03 -11.11 28.75
CA TYR A 357 -1.21 -10.27 28.93
C TYR A 357 -1.08 -8.93 28.21
N VAL A 358 -2.21 -8.32 27.92
CA VAL A 358 -2.35 -6.97 27.38
C VAL A 358 -3.44 -6.20 28.11
N ASN A 359 -3.27 -4.91 28.27
CA ASN A 359 -4.28 -4.01 28.83
C ASN A 359 -5.34 -3.66 27.77
N ARG A 360 -6.41 -2.98 28.22
CA ARG A 360 -7.47 -2.43 27.37
C ARG A 360 -6.90 -1.57 26.24
N ASP A 361 -7.45 -1.73 25.02
CA ASP A 361 -7.19 -0.90 23.84
C ASP A 361 -5.66 -0.69 23.61
N ALA A 362 -4.91 -1.78 23.64
CA ALA A 362 -3.45 -1.71 23.64
C ALA A 362 -2.79 -2.86 22.90
N VAL A 363 -1.50 -2.69 22.63
CA VAL A 363 -0.56 -3.74 22.21
C VAL A 363 0.52 -3.91 23.27
N ALA A 364 0.86 -5.15 23.61
CA ALA A 364 2.02 -5.52 24.40
C ALA A 364 2.96 -6.37 23.55
N VAL A 365 4.25 -6.07 23.59
CA VAL A 365 5.30 -6.81 22.88
C VAL A 365 6.32 -7.31 23.89
N TRP A 366 6.24 -8.58 24.16
CA TRP A 366 7.04 -9.25 25.17
C TRP A 366 8.33 -9.78 24.57
N VAL A 367 9.45 -9.38 25.14
CA VAL A 367 10.79 -9.79 24.73
C VAL A 367 11.60 -10.28 25.90
N HIS A 368 12.57 -11.15 25.62
CA HIS A 368 13.49 -11.65 26.63
C HIS A 368 14.20 -10.50 27.36
N LYS A 369 14.13 -10.50 28.66
CA LYS A 369 14.85 -9.56 29.52
C LYS A 369 16.22 -10.11 29.84
N GLU A 370 17.26 -9.55 29.21
CA GLU A 370 18.62 -9.89 29.63
C GLU A 370 18.82 -9.54 31.11
N ASN A 371 19.32 -10.50 31.87
CA ASN A 371 19.75 -10.21 33.23
C ASN A 371 20.97 -9.28 33.15
N LYS A 372 20.80 -8.03 33.58
CA LYS A 372 21.89 -7.07 33.70
C LYS A 372 22.83 -7.47 34.85
#